data_4107fbd9b078a09e283da1c435170a87
#
_entry.id   4107fbd9b078a09e283da1c435170a87
#
_cell.length_a   1.000
_cell.length_b   1.000
_cell.length_c   1.000
_cell.angle_alpha   90.00
_cell.angle_beta   90.00
_cell.angle_gamma   90.00
#
_symmetry.space_group_name_H-M   'P 1'
#
loop_
_entity.id
_entity.type
_entity.pdbx_description
1 polymer ?
#
loop_
_entity_poly.entity_id
_entity_poly.type
_entity_poly.pdbx_seq_one_letter_code
_entity_poly.pdbx_strand_id
1 'polypeptide(L)'
;MIIKRERSPLAIILLAVLLVVIACVSLTFGQIDVPVGKALAVIGSQLNLPGFTDADYSREQLAVIWYIRLPRMLVGVLVGAALGISGAVMQGIFSNPLADPGLIGISSGAATGAVLSIALGAASGSMFAMPAFAFCGSICAVCLTVFLAMRNGKIPVMTLLLAGVAVGMLLGAITSGLLTFMNEQKLQQYLFWMVGGLDYSRWEHVYLAVGPVLCGIIIMCLLARHLNILVLGETEAKAVGMPVTAFRMGLLFVAAMTTATSVCVSGNIGFVGLVIPHMMRMLIGPDHRVLLPASALGGAAFLVFCDSLGRIIMPPAEVRVGIMTAFLGTPYFLYLLRRMQKQFF
;
A
#
# COMPACT_ATOMS: atom_id res chain seq x y z
N MET A 1 28.71 -8.60 -6.85
CA MET A 1 28.53 -7.40 -7.70
C MET A 1 28.39 -6.21 -6.76
N ILE A 2 29.49 -5.51 -6.45
CA ILE A 2 29.52 -4.35 -5.55
C ILE A 2 28.97 -3.16 -6.32
N ILE A 3 27.64 -2.93 -6.23
CA ILE A 3 27.02 -1.74 -6.81
C ILE A 3 27.42 -0.56 -5.94
N LYS A 4 28.11 0.37 -6.55
CA LYS A 4 28.70 1.57 -5.95
C LYS A 4 27.70 2.28 -5.02
N ARG A 5 28.05 2.38 -3.75
CA ARG A 5 27.38 3.11 -2.66
C ARG A 5 27.10 4.60 -3.00
N GLU A 6 27.76 5.12 -4.04
CA GLU A 6 27.63 6.51 -4.52
C GLU A 6 26.34 6.79 -5.32
N ARG A 7 25.63 5.77 -5.82
CA ARG A 7 24.40 5.96 -6.62
C ARG A 7 23.11 5.96 -5.81
N SER A 8 23.13 5.58 -4.54
CA SER A 8 21.94 5.44 -3.72
C SER A 8 21.23 6.77 -3.41
N PRO A 9 21.89 7.88 -3.03
CA PRO A 9 21.21 9.15 -2.80
C PRO A 9 20.62 9.74 -4.07
N LEU A 10 21.31 9.61 -5.20
CA LEU A 10 20.81 10.09 -6.48
C LEU A 10 19.53 9.36 -6.90
N ALA A 11 19.46 8.04 -6.69
CA ALA A 11 18.26 7.27 -7.01
C ALA A 11 17.06 7.70 -6.16
N ILE A 12 17.24 7.99 -4.88
CA ILE A 12 16.16 8.49 -4.00
C ILE A 12 15.70 9.88 -4.48
N ILE A 13 16.62 10.77 -4.82
CA ILE A 13 16.30 12.10 -5.35
C ILE A 13 15.51 11.97 -6.67
N LEU A 14 15.96 11.11 -7.59
CA LEU A 14 15.26 10.88 -8.86
C LEU A 14 13.86 10.32 -8.65
N LEU A 15 13.66 9.39 -7.70
CA LEU A 15 12.34 8.86 -7.35
C LEU A 15 11.45 9.93 -6.72
N ALA A 16 11.99 10.80 -5.87
CA ALA A 16 11.25 11.90 -5.30
C ALA A 16 10.82 12.92 -6.36
N VAL A 17 11.72 13.27 -7.29
CA VAL A 17 11.40 14.13 -8.44
C VAL A 17 10.34 13.48 -9.32
N LEU A 18 10.47 12.20 -9.62
CA LEU A 18 9.48 11.45 -10.41
C LEU A 18 8.11 11.48 -9.72
N LEU A 19 8.06 11.27 -8.41
CA LEU A 19 6.80 11.34 -7.64
C LEU A 19 6.18 12.74 -7.75
N VAL A 20 6.97 13.81 -7.59
CA VAL A 20 6.48 15.19 -7.73
C VAL A 20 5.93 15.44 -9.13
N VAL A 21 6.63 15.01 -10.18
CA VAL A 21 6.17 15.16 -11.56
C VAL A 21 4.84 14.42 -11.77
N ILE A 22 4.74 13.16 -11.34
CA ILE A 22 3.51 12.37 -11.46
C ILE A 22 2.38 13.01 -10.65
N ALA A 23 2.65 13.54 -9.44
CA ALA A 23 1.68 14.23 -8.62
C ALA A 23 1.15 15.51 -9.32
N CYS A 24 2.03 16.30 -9.92
CA CYS A 24 1.65 17.46 -10.72
C CYS A 24 0.76 17.07 -11.91
N VAL A 25 1.15 16.03 -12.64
CA VAL A 25 0.34 15.49 -13.76
C VAL A 25 -1.03 15.01 -13.26
N SER A 26 -1.06 14.29 -12.15
CA SER A 26 -2.30 13.79 -11.53
C SER A 26 -3.28 14.91 -11.14
N LEU A 27 -2.76 16.05 -10.71
CA LEU A 27 -3.59 17.22 -10.34
C LEU A 27 -4.14 17.97 -11.57
N THR A 28 -3.41 17.97 -12.68
CA THR A 28 -3.76 18.79 -13.86
C THR A 28 -4.61 18.03 -14.86
N PHE A 29 -4.30 16.76 -15.14
CA PHE A 29 -5.00 15.95 -16.14
C PHE A 29 -6.16 15.15 -15.51
N GLY A 30 -7.26 15.03 -16.28
CA GLY A 30 -8.46 14.27 -15.91
C GLY A 30 -9.64 14.66 -16.80
N GLN A 31 -10.87 14.31 -16.41
CA GLN A 31 -12.08 14.64 -17.17
C GLN A 31 -12.26 16.16 -17.40
N ILE A 32 -11.70 16.99 -16.54
CA ILE A 32 -11.66 18.47 -16.65
C ILE A 32 -10.19 18.85 -16.55
N ASP A 33 -9.63 19.44 -17.60
CA ASP A 33 -8.25 19.89 -17.57
C ASP A 33 -8.12 21.20 -16.79
N VAL A 34 -7.21 21.20 -15.80
CA VAL A 34 -6.90 22.39 -15.00
C VAL A 34 -5.42 22.72 -15.19
N PRO A 35 -5.08 23.91 -15.70
CA PRO A 35 -3.68 24.31 -15.86
C PRO A 35 -2.90 24.24 -14.53
N VAL A 36 -1.63 23.84 -14.61
CA VAL A 36 -0.74 23.71 -13.42
C VAL A 36 -0.74 24.96 -12.55
N GLY A 37 -0.67 26.15 -13.20
CA GLY A 37 -0.70 27.44 -12.48
C GLY A 37 -1.98 27.66 -11.67
N LYS A 38 -3.15 27.27 -12.20
CA LYS A 38 -4.42 27.36 -11.47
C LYS A 38 -4.51 26.33 -10.35
N ALA A 39 -4.00 25.12 -10.55
CA ALA A 39 -3.93 24.11 -9.49
C ALA A 39 -3.05 24.57 -8.32
N LEU A 40 -1.88 25.14 -8.61
CA LEU A 40 -0.99 25.73 -7.60
C LEU A 40 -1.62 26.95 -6.91
N ALA A 41 -2.34 27.78 -7.67
CA ALA A 41 -3.07 28.93 -7.14
C ALA A 41 -4.14 28.51 -6.12
N VAL A 42 -4.93 27.49 -6.44
CA VAL A 42 -5.93 26.92 -5.52
C VAL A 42 -5.25 26.38 -4.25
N ILE A 43 -4.21 25.57 -4.39
CA ILE A 43 -3.53 24.95 -3.24
C ILE A 43 -2.87 26.04 -2.37
N GLY A 44 -2.16 26.98 -2.99
CA GLY A 44 -1.50 28.07 -2.28
C GLY A 44 -2.47 28.97 -1.51
N SER A 45 -3.62 29.30 -2.13
CA SER A 45 -4.68 30.07 -1.49
C SER A 45 -5.30 29.35 -0.30
N GLN A 46 -5.63 28.05 -0.45
CA GLN A 46 -6.25 27.26 0.62
C GLN A 46 -5.28 27.01 1.81
N LEU A 47 -3.96 27.02 1.55
CA LEU A 47 -2.92 26.93 2.58
C LEU A 47 -2.50 28.29 3.12
N ASN A 48 -3.15 29.38 2.70
CA ASN A 48 -2.81 30.78 3.06
C ASN A 48 -1.32 31.12 2.82
N LEU A 49 -0.75 30.61 1.71
CA LEU A 49 0.65 30.89 1.37
C LEU A 49 0.80 32.34 0.87
N PRO A 50 1.88 33.05 1.27
CA PRO A 50 2.16 34.38 0.75
C PRO A 50 2.23 34.41 -0.79
N GLY A 51 1.56 35.37 -1.42
CA GLY A 51 1.52 35.53 -2.88
C GLY A 51 0.38 34.79 -3.58
N PHE A 52 -0.47 34.04 -2.86
CA PHE A 52 -1.63 33.33 -3.41
C PHE A 52 -2.98 33.81 -2.83
N THR A 53 -2.99 34.85 -1.98
CA THR A 53 -4.21 35.36 -1.34
C THR A 53 -5.22 35.90 -2.32
N ASP A 54 -4.77 36.53 -3.42
CA ASP A 54 -5.62 37.07 -4.49
C ASP A 54 -5.59 36.23 -5.77
N ALA A 55 -5.39 34.93 -5.63
CA ALA A 55 -5.25 34.03 -6.75
C ALA A 55 -6.58 33.88 -7.52
N ASP A 56 -6.53 34.12 -8.83
CA ASP A 56 -7.68 34.00 -9.74
C ASP A 56 -7.94 32.55 -10.12
N TYR A 57 -9.02 31.95 -9.59
CA TYR A 57 -9.53 30.63 -9.95
C TYR A 57 -11.05 30.57 -9.81
N SER A 58 -11.70 29.69 -10.59
CA SER A 58 -13.14 29.48 -10.49
C SER A 58 -13.52 28.60 -9.30
N ARG A 59 -14.80 28.70 -8.88
CA ARG A 59 -15.36 27.79 -7.86
C ARG A 59 -15.28 26.31 -8.28
N GLU A 60 -15.41 26.03 -9.56
CA GLU A 60 -15.28 24.69 -10.13
C GLU A 60 -13.85 24.17 -10.02
N GLN A 61 -12.86 25.02 -10.33
CA GLN A 61 -11.44 24.66 -10.17
C GLN A 61 -11.09 24.39 -8.71
N LEU A 62 -11.62 25.19 -7.78
CA LEU A 62 -11.48 24.93 -6.35
C LEU A 62 -12.09 23.59 -5.98
N ALA A 63 -13.31 23.30 -6.40
CA ALA A 63 -13.99 22.05 -6.08
C ALA A 63 -13.22 20.83 -6.61
N VAL A 64 -12.78 20.88 -7.87
CA VAL A 64 -12.05 19.79 -8.52
C VAL A 64 -10.67 19.55 -7.87
N ILE A 65 -9.90 20.63 -7.64
CA ILE A 65 -8.55 20.47 -7.11
C ILE A 65 -8.56 20.16 -5.62
N TRP A 66 -9.25 20.96 -4.81
CA TRP A 66 -9.14 20.86 -3.34
C TRP A 66 -9.96 19.72 -2.73
N TYR A 67 -11.16 19.43 -3.26
CA TYR A 67 -12.04 18.44 -2.66
C TYR A 67 -12.02 17.08 -3.37
N ILE A 68 -11.54 16.99 -4.62
CA ILE A 68 -11.53 15.74 -5.38
C ILE A 68 -10.10 15.26 -5.64
N ARG A 69 -9.29 16.04 -6.37
CA ARG A 69 -7.98 15.55 -6.87
C ARG A 69 -6.91 15.51 -5.81
N LEU A 70 -6.78 16.55 -5.00
CA LEU A 70 -5.71 16.63 -3.99
C LEU A 70 -5.85 15.55 -2.92
N PRO A 71 -7.01 15.33 -2.28
CA PRO A 71 -7.16 14.22 -1.34
C PRO A 71 -6.93 12.85 -2.00
N ARG A 72 -7.44 12.62 -3.21
CA ARG A 72 -7.24 11.38 -3.97
C ARG A 72 -5.76 11.11 -4.25
N MET A 73 -5.03 12.10 -4.72
CA MET A 73 -3.59 12.02 -4.97
C MET A 73 -2.81 11.75 -3.67
N LEU A 74 -3.14 12.45 -2.57
CA LEU A 74 -2.48 12.26 -1.28
C LEU A 74 -2.73 10.87 -0.70
N VAL A 75 -3.98 10.36 -0.77
CA VAL A 75 -4.29 8.98 -0.37
C VAL A 75 -3.51 7.99 -1.25
N GLY A 76 -3.43 8.24 -2.56
CA GLY A 76 -2.63 7.42 -3.47
C GLY A 76 -1.15 7.40 -3.10
N VAL A 77 -0.56 8.54 -2.75
CA VAL A 77 0.83 8.63 -2.25
C VAL A 77 1.01 7.82 -0.97
N LEU A 78 0.12 8.01 0.02
CA LEU A 78 0.21 7.32 1.31
C LEU A 78 0.04 5.80 1.17
N VAL A 79 -0.98 5.37 0.43
CA VAL A 79 -1.26 3.94 0.20
C VAL A 79 -0.15 3.28 -0.60
N GLY A 80 0.31 3.91 -1.68
CA GLY A 80 1.41 3.39 -2.50
C GLY A 80 2.71 3.27 -1.71
N ALA A 81 3.05 4.29 -0.91
CA ALA A 81 4.22 4.28 -0.04
C ALA A 81 4.12 3.16 1.01
N ALA A 82 2.98 3.04 1.66
CA ALA A 82 2.73 2.03 2.68
C ALA A 82 2.85 0.60 2.14
N LEU A 83 2.20 0.31 1.00
CA LEU A 83 2.27 -1.00 0.36
C LEU A 83 3.69 -1.31 -0.12
N GLY A 84 4.37 -0.33 -0.74
CA GLY A 84 5.73 -0.51 -1.23
C GLY A 84 6.73 -0.82 -0.13
N ILE A 85 6.74 -0.05 0.96
CA ILE A 85 7.68 -0.28 2.07
C ILE A 85 7.34 -1.55 2.86
N SER A 86 6.05 -1.79 3.14
CA SER A 86 5.62 -3.01 3.84
C SER A 86 5.95 -4.26 3.03
N GLY A 87 5.79 -4.21 1.70
CA GLY A 87 6.22 -5.28 0.81
C GLY A 87 7.72 -5.56 0.90
N ALA A 88 8.56 -4.51 0.91
CA ALA A 88 10.01 -4.67 1.06
C ALA A 88 10.38 -5.32 2.40
N VAL A 89 9.73 -4.93 3.49
CA VAL A 89 9.91 -5.52 4.82
C VAL A 89 9.49 -6.99 4.84
N MET A 90 8.32 -7.31 4.25
CA MET A 90 7.85 -8.70 4.19
C MET A 90 8.81 -9.58 3.37
N GLN A 91 9.28 -9.09 2.23
CA GLN A 91 10.29 -9.80 1.43
C GLN A 91 11.59 -10.04 2.20
N GLY A 92 11.99 -9.10 3.07
CA GLY A 92 13.13 -9.26 3.95
C GLY A 92 12.89 -10.28 5.07
N ILE A 93 11.76 -10.20 5.77
CA ILE A 93 11.39 -11.12 6.87
C ILE A 93 11.31 -12.57 6.38
N PHE A 94 10.69 -12.78 5.22
CA PHE A 94 10.49 -14.10 4.62
C PHE A 94 11.68 -14.58 3.78
N SER A 95 12.69 -13.74 3.57
CA SER A 95 13.81 -14.00 2.64
C SER A 95 13.30 -14.50 1.27
N ASN A 96 12.16 -13.99 0.84
CA ASN A 96 11.48 -14.39 -0.38
C ASN A 96 11.05 -13.15 -1.17
N PRO A 97 11.54 -12.92 -2.39
CA PRO A 97 11.20 -11.76 -3.20
C PRO A 97 9.73 -11.74 -3.65
N LEU A 98 9.00 -12.84 -3.48
CA LEU A 98 7.58 -12.98 -3.81
C LEU A 98 6.66 -12.80 -2.59
N ALA A 99 7.21 -12.45 -1.43
CA ALA A 99 6.39 -12.21 -0.25
C ALA A 99 5.64 -10.87 -0.39
N ASP A 100 4.36 -10.91 -0.01
CA ASP A 100 3.43 -9.78 -0.01
C ASP A 100 2.77 -9.66 1.36
N PRO A 101 2.46 -8.44 1.85
CA PRO A 101 1.78 -8.26 3.13
C PRO A 101 0.44 -9.01 3.25
N GLY A 102 -0.24 -9.27 2.15
CA GLY A 102 -1.49 -10.05 2.12
C GLY A 102 -1.34 -11.50 2.57
N LEU A 103 -0.14 -12.09 2.45
CA LEU A 103 0.12 -13.51 2.79
C LEU A 103 -0.13 -13.86 4.27
N ILE A 104 -0.13 -12.88 5.17
CA ILE A 104 -0.42 -13.09 6.59
C ILE A 104 -1.88 -12.85 6.95
N GLY A 105 -2.77 -12.77 5.95
CA GLY A 105 -4.22 -12.66 6.14
C GLY A 105 -4.77 -11.23 6.24
N ILE A 106 -3.96 -10.18 6.03
CA ILE A 106 -4.38 -8.78 6.12
C ILE A 106 -5.54 -8.51 5.16
N SER A 107 -5.39 -8.83 3.88
CA SER A 107 -6.42 -8.58 2.85
C SER A 107 -7.69 -9.38 3.10
N SER A 108 -7.58 -10.65 3.50
CA SER A 108 -8.73 -11.49 3.82
C SER A 108 -9.47 -10.99 5.06
N GLY A 109 -8.74 -10.56 6.08
CA GLY A 109 -9.30 -9.93 7.28
C GLY A 109 -10.02 -8.64 6.98
N ALA A 110 -9.40 -7.77 6.16
CA ALA A 110 -10.02 -6.54 5.69
C ALA A 110 -11.32 -6.81 4.92
N ALA A 111 -11.31 -7.79 4.01
CA ALA A 111 -12.47 -8.17 3.22
C ALA A 111 -13.62 -8.68 4.10
N THR A 112 -13.31 -9.54 5.08
CA THR A 112 -14.30 -10.02 6.06
C THR A 112 -14.85 -8.87 6.90
N GLY A 113 -13.99 -7.96 7.36
CA GLY A 113 -14.42 -6.78 8.10
C GLY A 113 -15.33 -5.85 7.27
N ALA A 114 -14.95 -5.56 6.03
CA ALA A 114 -15.73 -4.73 5.12
C ALA A 114 -17.11 -5.35 4.85
N VAL A 115 -17.17 -6.66 4.55
CA VAL A 115 -18.44 -7.34 4.31
C VAL A 115 -19.32 -7.38 5.55
N LEU A 116 -18.75 -7.53 6.74
CA LEU A 116 -19.49 -7.43 8.01
C LEU A 116 -20.09 -6.03 8.22
N SER A 117 -19.33 -4.98 7.95
CA SER A 117 -19.83 -3.60 8.04
C SER A 117 -21.03 -3.36 7.10
N ILE A 118 -20.97 -3.90 5.88
CA ILE A 118 -22.06 -3.81 4.89
C ILE A 118 -23.27 -4.67 5.33
N ALA A 119 -23.02 -5.90 5.79
CA ALA A 119 -24.07 -6.82 6.26
C ALA A 119 -24.90 -6.22 7.40
N LEU A 120 -24.21 -5.67 8.40
CA LEU A 120 -24.81 -5.05 9.58
C LEU A 120 -25.44 -3.67 9.29
N GLY A 121 -25.27 -3.13 8.09
CA GLY A 121 -25.76 -1.78 7.74
C GLY A 121 -24.93 -0.65 8.35
N ALA A 122 -23.85 -0.94 9.06
CA ALA A 122 -22.99 0.07 9.67
C ALA A 122 -22.34 1.01 8.61
N ALA A 123 -22.02 0.46 7.44
CA ALA A 123 -21.46 1.21 6.32
C ALA A 123 -22.38 2.33 5.82
N SER A 124 -23.70 2.23 6.01
CA SER A 124 -24.66 3.29 5.64
C SER A 124 -24.77 4.37 6.72
N GLY A 125 -24.45 4.06 7.97
CA GLY A 125 -24.58 4.98 9.10
C GLY A 125 -23.39 5.91 9.31
N SER A 126 -22.19 5.51 8.87
CA SER A 126 -20.97 6.30 9.04
C SER A 126 -19.93 5.96 7.95
N MET A 127 -19.33 6.98 7.37
CA MET A 127 -18.24 6.81 6.38
C MET A 127 -17.00 6.13 6.97
N PHE A 128 -16.81 6.18 8.29
CA PHE A 128 -15.70 5.53 8.98
C PHE A 128 -15.97 4.08 9.37
N ALA A 129 -17.22 3.62 9.30
CA ALA A 129 -17.57 2.28 9.74
C ALA A 129 -16.87 1.19 8.89
N MET A 130 -16.94 1.28 7.56
CA MET A 130 -16.30 0.30 6.70
C MET A 130 -14.77 0.30 6.85
N PRO A 131 -14.04 1.44 6.82
CA PRO A 131 -12.63 1.50 7.18
C PRO A 131 -12.29 0.88 8.54
N ALA A 132 -13.05 1.19 9.58
CA ALA A 132 -12.82 0.67 10.92
C ALA A 132 -13.00 -0.86 11.00
N PHE A 133 -14.07 -1.40 10.42
CA PHE A 133 -14.29 -2.84 10.35
C PHE A 133 -13.21 -3.55 9.53
N ALA A 134 -12.80 -2.99 8.39
CA ALA A 134 -11.73 -3.54 7.56
C ALA A 134 -10.39 -3.53 8.32
N PHE A 135 -10.07 -2.44 9.00
CA PHE A 135 -8.87 -2.35 9.83
C PHE A 135 -8.87 -3.37 10.97
N CYS A 136 -9.95 -3.43 11.77
CA CYS A 136 -10.07 -4.40 12.85
C CYS A 136 -10.01 -5.84 12.34
N GLY A 137 -10.69 -6.14 11.22
CA GLY A 137 -10.64 -7.46 10.59
C GLY A 137 -9.23 -7.84 10.15
N SER A 138 -8.46 -6.90 9.58
CA SER A 138 -7.05 -7.12 9.22
C SER A 138 -6.21 -7.45 10.44
N ILE A 139 -6.32 -6.68 11.53
CA ILE A 139 -5.53 -6.89 12.73
C ILE A 139 -5.92 -8.20 13.42
N CYS A 140 -7.20 -8.51 13.51
CA CYS A 140 -7.67 -9.81 14.04
C CYS A 140 -7.10 -10.98 13.24
N ALA A 141 -7.09 -10.89 11.91
CA ALA A 141 -6.52 -11.93 11.05
C ALA A 141 -5.01 -12.11 11.28
N VAL A 142 -4.25 -11.02 11.36
CA VAL A 142 -2.81 -11.06 11.65
C VAL A 142 -2.54 -11.63 13.04
N CYS A 143 -3.27 -11.19 14.07
CA CYS A 143 -3.13 -11.72 15.42
C CYS A 143 -3.41 -13.23 15.47
N LEU A 144 -4.47 -13.68 14.80
CA LEU A 144 -4.81 -15.09 14.69
C LEU A 144 -3.71 -15.88 13.96
N THR A 145 -3.22 -15.37 12.83
CA THR A 145 -2.12 -15.98 12.06
C THR A 145 -0.87 -16.13 12.90
N VAL A 146 -0.47 -15.06 13.60
CA VAL A 146 0.71 -15.07 14.46
C VAL A 146 0.52 -16.02 15.65
N PHE A 147 -0.65 -16.01 16.27
CA PHE A 147 -0.99 -16.91 17.38
C PHE A 147 -0.88 -18.39 16.98
N LEU A 148 -1.42 -18.76 15.82
CA LEU A 148 -1.35 -20.11 15.26
C LEU A 148 0.07 -20.51 14.85
N ALA A 149 0.88 -19.55 14.37
CA ALA A 149 2.26 -19.78 13.95
C ALA A 149 3.25 -19.86 15.12
N MET A 150 2.90 -19.31 16.28
CA MET A 150 3.79 -19.24 17.43
C MET A 150 3.95 -20.62 18.08
N ARG A 151 5.21 -21.07 18.19
CA ARG A 151 5.56 -22.33 18.87
C ARG A 151 6.79 -22.13 19.75
N ASN A 152 6.66 -22.39 21.06
CA ASN A 152 7.73 -22.23 22.04
C ASN A 152 8.43 -20.86 21.99
N GLY A 153 7.67 -19.77 21.86
CA GLY A 153 8.20 -18.40 21.79
C GLY A 153 8.94 -18.06 20.48
N LYS A 154 8.89 -18.94 19.46
CA LYS A 154 9.47 -18.71 18.13
C LYS A 154 8.38 -18.67 17.08
N ILE A 155 8.65 -17.96 15.99
CA ILE A 155 7.76 -17.89 14.82
C ILE A 155 8.56 -18.35 13.61
N PRO A 156 8.46 -19.66 13.27
CA PRO A 156 9.05 -20.16 12.03
C PRO A 156 8.36 -19.53 10.81
N VAL A 157 9.15 -19.04 9.88
CA VAL A 157 8.65 -18.34 8.66
C VAL A 157 7.67 -19.21 7.88
N MET A 158 7.99 -20.49 7.69
CA MET A 158 7.12 -21.41 6.95
C MET A 158 5.78 -21.64 7.66
N THR A 159 5.80 -21.78 8.99
CA THR A 159 4.57 -21.94 9.78
C THR A 159 3.70 -20.68 9.72
N LEU A 160 4.32 -19.49 9.71
CA LEU A 160 3.60 -18.22 9.57
C LEU A 160 2.90 -18.11 8.22
N LEU A 161 3.58 -18.52 7.14
CA LEU A 161 2.98 -18.55 5.79
C LEU A 161 1.80 -19.52 5.71
N LEU A 162 1.97 -20.76 6.20
CA LEU A 162 0.91 -21.77 6.20
C LEU A 162 -0.28 -21.34 7.06
N ALA A 163 -0.05 -20.75 8.23
CA ALA A 163 -1.09 -20.20 9.08
C ALA A 163 -1.83 -19.06 8.39
N GLY A 164 -1.12 -18.15 7.70
CA GLY A 164 -1.72 -17.07 6.93
C GLY A 164 -2.62 -17.57 5.79
N VAL A 165 -2.18 -18.59 5.07
CA VAL A 165 -3.01 -19.24 4.04
C VAL A 165 -4.27 -19.85 4.66
N ALA A 166 -4.13 -20.62 5.74
CA ALA A 166 -5.28 -21.27 6.41
C ALA A 166 -6.29 -20.24 6.96
N VAL A 167 -5.80 -19.19 7.64
CA VAL A 167 -6.65 -18.08 8.11
C VAL A 167 -7.30 -17.36 6.94
N GLY A 168 -6.56 -17.11 5.85
CA GLY A 168 -7.08 -16.49 4.64
C GLY A 168 -8.23 -17.31 4.00
N MET A 169 -8.07 -18.62 3.93
CA MET A 169 -9.12 -19.53 3.41
C MET A 169 -10.36 -19.54 4.32
N LEU A 170 -10.18 -19.58 5.63
CA LEU A 170 -11.27 -19.52 6.59
C LEU A 170 -12.06 -18.20 6.46
N LEU A 171 -11.35 -17.07 6.45
CA LEU A 171 -11.96 -15.74 6.31
C LEU A 171 -12.62 -15.57 4.92
N GLY A 172 -12.04 -16.14 3.87
CA GLY A 172 -12.64 -16.19 2.54
C GLY A 172 -13.97 -16.97 2.55
N ALA A 173 -14.04 -18.11 3.22
CA ALA A 173 -15.26 -18.88 3.37
C ALA A 173 -16.34 -18.12 4.13
N ILE A 174 -15.97 -17.43 5.25
CA ILE A 174 -16.88 -16.58 6.01
C ILE A 174 -17.41 -15.44 5.14
N THR A 175 -16.51 -14.76 4.40
CA THR A 175 -16.88 -13.68 3.46
C THR A 175 -17.86 -14.18 2.42
N SER A 176 -17.59 -15.32 1.76
CA SER A 176 -18.48 -15.92 0.76
C SER A 176 -19.84 -16.31 1.34
N GLY A 177 -19.86 -16.87 2.56
CA GLY A 177 -21.10 -17.18 3.26
C GLY A 177 -21.94 -15.93 3.52
N LEU A 178 -21.34 -14.85 4.00
CA LEU A 178 -22.04 -13.57 4.21
C LEU A 178 -22.59 -12.99 2.91
N LEU A 179 -21.82 -13.04 1.82
CA LEU A 179 -22.24 -12.53 0.51
C LEU A 179 -23.46 -13.28 -0.05
N THR A 180 -23.62 -14.57 0.26
CA THR A 180 -24.76 -15.38 -0.19
C THR A 180 -26.10 -14.85 0.31
N PHE A 181 -26.14 -14.20 1.47
CA PHE A 181 -27.35 -13.64 2.08
C PHE A 181 -27.56 -12.15 1.79
N MET A 182 -26.70 -11.52 0.96
CA MET A 182 -26.80 -10.10 0.63
C MET A 182 -27.70 -9.83 -0.57
N ASN A 183 -28.35 -8.64 -0.55
CA ASN A 183 -29.02 -8.12 -1.72
C ASN A 183 -28.02 -7.55 -2.75
N GLU A 184 -28.48 -7.30 -3.97
CA GLU A 184 -27.63 -6.81 -5.07
C GLU A 184 -26.87 -5.52 -4.74
N GLN A 185 -27.49 -4.55 -4.06
CA GLN A 185 -26.85 -3.28 -3.71
C GLN A 185 -25.67 -3.48 -2.76
N LYS A 186 -25.83 -4.32 -1.73
CA LYS A 186 -24.76 -4.65 -0.79
C LYS A 186 -23.64 -5.44 -1.46
N LEU A 187 -24.01 -6.37 -2.34
CA LEU A 187 -23.04 -7.14 -3.12
C LEU A 187 -22.21 -6.21 -4.03
N GLN A 188 -22.89 -5.30 -4.74
CA GLN A 188 -22.19 -4.32 -5.59
C GLN A 188 -21.24 -3.42 -4.79
N GLN A 189 -21.68 -2.94 -3.61
CA GLN A 189 -20.84 -2.14 -2.72
C GLN A 189 -19.58 -2.89 -2.29
N TYR A 190 -19.71 -4.18 -1.94
CA TYR A 190 -18.56 -5.02 -1.60
C TYR A 190 -17.63 -5.24 -2.79
N LEU A 191 -18.17 -5.56 -3.97
CA LEU A 191 -17.36 -5.77 -5.18
C LEU A 191 -16.56 -4.54 -5.55
N PHE A 192 -17.17 -3.36 -5.42
CA PHE A 192 -16.47 -2.11 -5.64
C PHE A 192 -15.33 -1.90 -4.64
N TRP A 193 -15.55 -2.19 -3.37
CA TRP A 193 -14.51 -2.09 -2.36
C TRP A 193 -13.39 -3.12 -2.57
N MET A 194 -13.74 -4.36 -2.95
CA MET A 194 -12.77 -5.43 -3.15
C MET A 194 -11.79 -5.18 -4.31
N VAL A 195 -12.25 -4.52 -5.37
CA VAL A 195 -11.38 -4.15 -6.50
C VAL A 195 -10.31 -3.13 -6.10
N GLY A 196 -10.56 -2.37 -5.04
CA GLY A 196 -9.69 -1.28 -4.61
C GLY A 196 -9.76 -0.06 -5.53
N GLY A 197 -9.89 1.12 -4.93
CA GLY A 197 -10.06 2.37 -5.67
C GLY A 197 -9.72 3.58 -4.82
N LEU A 198 -9.45 4.69 -5.49
CA LEU A 198 -9.22 6.00 -4.86
C LEU A 198 -10.35 6.99 -5.18
N ASP A 199 -11.40 6.54 -5.88
CA ASP A 199 -12.47 7.37 -6.46
C ASP A 199 -13.24 8.16 -5.40
N TYR A 200 -13.39 7.61 -4.20
CA TYR A 200 -14.11 8.22 -3.09
C TYR A 200 -13.20 8.79 -2.02
N SER A 201 -11.92 9.01 -2.33
CA SER A 201 -10.97 9.58 -1.39
C SER A 201 -11.32 11.02 -1.05
N ARG A 202 -11.32 11.35 0.25
CA ARG A 202 -11.61 12.67 0.82
C ARG A 202 -10.53 13.03 1.83
N TRP A 203 -10.56 14.25 2.34
CA TRP A 203 -9.63 14.70 3.37
C TRP A 203 -9.65 13.84 4.64
N GLU A 204 -10.81 13.30 5.01
CA GLU A 204 -10.94 12.40 6.15
C GLU A 204 -10.09 11.13 6.00
N HIS A 205 -10.02 10.57 4.78
CA HIS A 205 -9.15 9.43 4.50
C HIS A 205 -7.66 9.81 4.57
N VAL A 206 -7.29 11.03 4.16
CA VAL A 206 -5.93 11.54 4.31
C VAL A 206 -5.57 11.64 5.78
N TYR A 207 -6.43 12.26 6.61
CA TYR A 207 -6.18 12.42 8.05
C TYR A 207 -6.10 11.08 8.78
N LEU A 208 -6.93 10.11 8.39
CA LEU A 208 -6.91 8.77 8.96
C LEU A 208 -5.62 8.02 8.62
N ALA A 209 -5.10 8.18 7.40
CA ALA A 209 -3.96 7.43 6.91
C ALA A 209 -2.60 8.06 7.24
N VAL A 210 -2.50 9.40 7.26
CA VAL A 210 -1.20 10.10 7.32
C VAL A 210 -0.40 9.74 8.57
N GLY A 211 -1.02 9.75 9.74
CA GLY A 211 -0.34 9.45 11.00
C GLY A 211 0.22 8.02 11.04
N PRO A 212 -0.63 6.98 10.92
CA PRO A 212 -0.16 5.59 10.98
C PRO A 212 0.82 5.22 9.87
N VAL A 213 0.61 5.73 8.64
CA VAL A 213 1.50 5.43 7.50
C VAL A 213 2.87 6.06 7.69
N LEU A 214 2.95 7.35 8.02
CA LEU A 214 4.24 8.03 8.24
C LEU A 214 4.98 7.44 9.44
N CYS A 215 4.28 7.15 10.54
CA CYS A 215 4.87 6.49 11.69
C CYS A 215 5.43 5.12 11.32
N GLY A 216 4.67 4.31 10.57
CA GLY A 216 5.10 3.01 10.07
C GLY A 216 6.34 3.12 9.17
N ILE A 217 6.35 4.04 8.21
CA ILE A 217 7.50 4.28 7.32
C ILE A 217 8.74 4.64 8.14
N ILE A 218 8.63 5.58 9.09
CA ILE A 218 9.74 6.01 9.93
C ILE A 218 10.30 4.84 10.74
N ILE A 219 9.44 4.08 11.43
CA ILE A 219 9.86 2.94 12.25
C ILE A 219 10.56 1.86 11.38
N MET A 220 9.98 1.51 10.22
CA MET A 220 10.57 0.53 9.31
C MET A 220 11.94 0.99 8.78
N CYS A 221 12.08 2.28 8.43
CA CYS A 221 13.37 2.85 8.01
C CYS A 221 14.41 2.85 9.14
N LEU A 222 14.03 3.16 10.36
CA LEU A 222 14.92 3.10 11.53
C LEU A 222 15.41 1.66 11.79
N LEU A 223 14.56 0.66 11.54
CA LEU A 223 14.88 -0.76 11.71
C LEU A 223 15.54 -1.39 10.48
N ALA A 224 15.81 -0.65 9.41
CA ALA A 224 16.41 -1.16 8.17
C ALA A 224 17.73 -1.90 8.37
N ARG A 225 18.58 -1.46 9.31
CA ARG A 225 19.85 -2.14 9.65
C ARG A 225 19.61 -3.53 10.24
N HIS A 226 18.63 -3.65 11.11
CA HIS A 226 18.27 -4.92 11.74
C HIS A 226 17.66 -5.90 10.72
N LEU A 227 16.90 -5.36 9.74
CA LEU A 227 16.38 -6.17 8.65
C LEU A 227 17.50 -6.70 7.76
N ASN A 228 18.57 -5.93 7.49
CA ASN A 228 19.75 -6.40 6.77
C ASN A 228 20.43 -7.58 7.49
N ILE A 229 20.52 -7.53 8.82
CA ILE A 229 21.09 -8.63 9.63
C ILE A 229 20.16 -9.86 9.58
N LEU A 230 18.85 -9.65 9.69
CA LEU A 230 17.86 -10.72 9.67
C LEU A 230 17.87 -11.52 8.36
N VAL A 231 18.11 -10.85 7.24
CA VAL A 231 18.18 -11.48 5.90
C VAL A 231 19.41 -12.37 5.73
N LEU A 232 20.50 -12.17 6.50
CA LEU A 232 21.69 -13.04 6.47
C LEU A 232 21.40 -14.43 7.03
N GLY A 233 20.40 -14.55 7.90
CA GLY A 233 20.00 -15.79 8.51
C GLY A 233 19.77 -15.66 10.03
N GLU A 234 19.00 -16.59 10.58
CA GLU A 234 18.67 -16.56 12.01
C GLU A 234 19.90 -16.87 12.90
N THR A 235 20.78 -17.72 12.41
CA THR A 235 22.02 -18.10 13.11
C THR A 235 22.97 -16.92 13.20
N GLU A 236 23.19 -16.23 12.10
CA GLU A 236 24.04 -15.05 11.96
C GLU A 236 23.51 -13.89 12.81
N ALA A 237 22.20 -13.68 12.78
CA ALA A 237 21.56 -12.64 13.57
C ALA A 237 21.70 -12.90 15.09
N LYS A 238 21.58 -14.14 15.53
CA LYS A 238 21.81 -14.51 16.94
C LYS A 238 23.28 -14.39 17.34
N ALA A 239 24.22 -14.72 16.45
CA ALA A 239 25.65 -14.61 16.72
C ALA A 239 26.09 -13.17 17.05
N VAL A 240 25.42 -12.16 16.47
CA VAL A 240 25.64 -10.73 16.80
C VAL A 240 24.78 -10.24 17.97
N GLY A 241 24.12 -11.14 18.71
CA GLY A 241 23.31 -10.81 19.89
C GLY A 241 21.91 -10.23 19.59
N MET A 242 21.41 -10.34 18.36
CA MET A 242 20.11 -9.81 18.00
C MET A 242 18.96 -10.68 18.54
N PRO A 243 17.95 -10.10 19.23
CA PRO A 243 16.75 -10.83 19.64
C PRO A 243 15.80 -11.01 18.42
N VAL A 244 16.09 -12.01 17.58
CA VAL A 244 15.48 -12.25 16.27
C VAL A 244 13.96 -12.28 16.32
N THR A 245 13.37 -13.00 17.30
CA THR A 245 11.91 -13.11 17.41
C THR A 245 11.27 -11.75 17.66
N ALA A 246 11.81 -10.93 18.57
CA ALA A 246 11.28 -9.62 18.90
C ALA A 246 11.34 -8.66 17.70
N PHE A 247 12.48 -8.63 16.99
CA PHE A 247 12.61 -7.78 15.78
C PHE A 247 11.71 -8.24 14.64
N ARG A 248 11.61 -9.56 14.42
CA ARG A 248 10.70 -10.12 13.41
C ARG A 248 9.24 -9.76 13.71
N MET A 249 8.82 -9.91 14.96
CA MET A 249 7.48 -9.56 15.42
C MET A 249 7.20 -8.06 15.30
N GLY A 250 8.13 -7.23 15.75
CA GLY A 250 7.99 -5.77 15.67
C GLY A 250 7.85 -5.30 14.23
N LEU A 251 8.74 -5.73 13.33
CA LEU A 251 8.68 -5.38 11.90
C LEU A 251 7.40 -5.90 11.24
N LEU A 252 6.99 -7.14 11.55
CA LEU A 252 5.77 -7.74 11.02
C LEU A 252 4.54 -6.96 11.49
N PHE A 253 4.48 -6.59 12.78
CA PHE A 253 3.39 -5.82 13.33
C PHE A 253 3.29 -4.41 12.70
N VAL A 254 4.41 -3.69 12.58
CA VAL A 254 4.45 -2.37 11.96
C VAL A 254 4.04 -2.44 10.49
N ALA A 255 4.57 -3.41 9.73
CA ALA A 255 4.19 -3.60 8.33
C ALA A 255 2.70 -3.96 8.19
N ALA A 256 2.17 -4.80 9.10
CA ALA A 256 0.75 -5.17 9.12
C ALA A 256 -0.15 -3.96 9.42
N MET A 257 0.18 -3.16 10.44
CA MET A 257 -0.56 -1.94 10.78
C MET A 257 -0.57 -0.94 9.63
N THR A 258 0.59 -0.71 9.01
CA THR A 258 0.74 0.21 7.87
C THR A 258 -0.08 -0.27 6.66
N THR A 259 -0.03 -1.57 6.37
CA THR A 259 -0.81 -2.19 5.28
C THR A 259 -2.30 -2.16 5.58
N ALA A 260 -2.72 -2.52 6.80
CA ALA A 260 -4.13 -2.49 7.21
C ALA A 260 -4.72 -1.08 7.08
N THR A 261 -3.97 -0.05 7.48
CA THR A 261 -4.37 1.36 7.29
C THR A 261 -4.56 1.68 5.81
N SER A 262 -3.68 1.20 4.93
CA SER A 262 -3.81 1.41 3.49
C SER A 262 -5.06 0.74 2.94
N VAL A 263 -5.27 -0.54 3.26
CA VAL A 263 -6.42 -1.32 2.77
C VAL A 263 -7.74 -0.74 3.28
N CYS A 264 -7.79 -0.20 4.50
CA CYS A 264 -9.02 0.35 5.03
C CYS A 264 -9.48 1.64 4.30
N VAL A 265 -8.55 2.44 3.75
CA VAL A 265 -8.88 3.69 3.04
C VAL A 265 -8.99 3.54 1.52
N SER A 266 -8.38 2.51 0.93
CA SER A 266 -8.34 2.31 -0.52
C SER A 266 -8.99 1.01 -1.01
N GLY A 267 -9.43 0.13 -0.10
CA GLY A 267 -9.78 -1.24 -0.45
C GLY A 267 -8.55 -2.09 -0.78
N ASN A 268 -8.76 -3.26 -1.37
CA ASN A 268 -7.70 -4.22 -1.63
C ASN A 268 -6.95 -3.87 -2.93
N ILE A 269 -5.74 -3.33 -2.81
CA ILE A 269 -4.85 -3.03 -3.96
C ILE A 269 -3.67 -4.00 -3.95
N GLY A 270 -3.59 -4.83 -4.97
CA GLY A 270 -2.52 -5.81 -5.15
C GLY A 270 -1.33 -5.29 -5.97
N PHE A 271 -0.30 -6.13 -6.08
CA PHE A 271 0.91 -5.96 -6.89
C PHE A 271 1.88 -4.87 -6.45
N VAL A 272 1.47 -3.79 -5.82
CA VAL A 272 2.37 -2.69 -5.39
C VAL A 272 3.43 -3.23 -4.43
N GLY A 273 3.00 -3.94 -3.37
CA GLY A 273 3.88 -4.52 -2.35
C GLY A 273 4.76 -5.67 -2.87
N LEU A 274 4.37 -6.31 -3.96
CA LEU A 274 5.11 -7.38 -4.60
C LEU A 274 6.14 -6.86 -5.61
N VAL A 275 5.69 -6.03 -6.54
CA VAL A 275 6.44 -5.63 -7.72
C VAL A 275 7.46 -4.53 -7.41
N ILE A 276 7.02 -3.49 -6.71
CA ILE A 276 7.85 -2.29 -6.50
C ILE A 276 9.12 -2.58 -5.69
N PRO A 277 9.08 -3.28 -4.54
CA PRO A 277 10.31 -3.58 -3.80
C PRO A 277 11.29 -4.42 -4.60
N HIS A 278 10.78 -5.33 -5.42
CA HIS A 278 11.62 -6.14 -6.28
C HIS A 278 12.30 -5.29 -7.37
N MET A 279 11.56 -4.40 -8.05
CA MET A 279 12.12 -3.45 -9.01
C MET A 279 13.19 -2.57 -8.36
N MET A 280 12.90 -2.02 -7.19
CA MET A 280 13.87 -1.18 -6.46
C MET A 280 15.12 -1.97 -6.09
N ARG A 281 14.99 -3.22 -5.65
CA ARG A 281 16.14 -4.08 -5.36
C ARG A 281 17.01 -4.32 -6.58
N MET A 282 16.43 -4.45 -7.75
CA MET A 282 17.20 -4.58 -9.02
C MET A 282 17.90 -3.28 -9.43
N LEU A 283 17.31 -2.12 -9.15
CA LEU A 283 17.83 -0.81 -9.56
C LEU A 283 18.91 -0.29 -8.61
N ILE A 284 18.72 -0.43 -7.31
CA ILE A 284 19.54 0.20 -6.26
C ILE A 284 20.24 -0.79 -5.33
N GLY A 285 19.94 -2.07 -5.46
CA GLY A 285 20.55 -3.14 -4.66
C GLY A 285 19.73 -3.57 -3.43
N PRO A 286 20.26 -4.53 -2.65
CA PRO A 286 19.53 -5.20 -1.58
C PRO A 286 19.63 -4.51 -0.20
N ASP A 287 20.42 -3.43 -0.05
CA ASP A 287 20.57 -2.75 1.24
C ASP A 287 19.26 -2.06 1.66
N HIS A 288 18.61 -2.56 2.72
CA HIS A 288 17.32 -2.07 3.20
C HIS A 288 17.34 -0.61 3.65
N ARG A 289 18.50 -0.03 3.98
CA ARG A 289 18.62 1.40 4.32
C ARG A 289 18.21 2.31 3.15
N VAL A 290 18.43 1.86 1.94
CA VAL A 290 18.08 2.56 0.70
C VAL A 290 16.83 1.95 0.08
N LEU A 291 16.71 0.63 0.14
CA LEU A 291 15.60 -0.12 -0.45
C LEU A 291 14.24 0.26 0.15
N LEU A 292 14.15 0.45 1.48
CA LEU A 292 12.89 0.79 2.13
C LEU A 292 12.35 2.17 1.70
N PRO A 293 13.11 3.28 1.82
CA PRO A 293 12.63 4.58 1.37
C PRO A 293 12.39 4.62 -0.14
N ALA A 294 13.23 3.94 -0.95
CA ALA A 294 13.00 3.85 -2.38
C ALA A 294 11.74 3.06 -2.74
N SER A 295 11.41 1.99 -1.98
CA SER A 295 10.18 1.23 -2.17
C SER A 295 8.94 2.05 -1.78
N ALA A 296 9.03 2.90 -0.76
CA ALA A 296 7.97 3.83 -0.41
C ALA A 296 7.74 4.86 -1.53
N LEU A 297 8.79 5.54 -1.99
CA LEU A 297 8.69 6.53 -3.08
C LEU A 297 8.24 5.88 -4.40
N GLY A 298 8.80 4.74 -4.75
CA GLY A 298 8.43 4.00 -5.96
C GLY A 298 7.00 3.50 -5.92
N GLY A 299 6.52 3.01 -4.75
CA GLY A 299 5.14 2.60 -4.55
C GLY A 299 4.16 3.76 -4.66
N ALA A 300 4.49 4.91 -4.05
CA ALA A 300 3.72 6.14 -4.18
C ALA A 300 3.61 6.60 -5.65
N ALA A 301 4.75 6.70 -6.33
CA ALA A 301 4.80 7.11 -7.74
C ALA A 301 4.01 6.14 -8.64
N PHE A 302 4.18 4.84 -8.46
CA PHE A 302 3.48 3.83 -9.25
C PHE A 302 1.96 3.87 -9.05
N LEU A 303 1.50 3.98 -7.79
CA LEU A 303 0.06 3.98 -7.51
C LEU A 303 -0.63 5.26 -8.04
N VAL A 304 -0.03 6.43 -7.84
CA VAL A 304 -0.57 7.70 -8.40
C VAL A 304 -0.52 7.69 -9.92
N PHE A 305 0.51 7.10 -10.54
CA PHE A 305 0.56 6.89 -11.98
C PHE A 305 -0.57 5.99 -12.48
N CYS A 306 -0.78 4.83 -11.83
CA CYS A 306 -1.87 3.91 -12.18
C CYS A 306 -3.25 4.57 -12.05
N ASP A 307 -3.47 5.36 -10.98
CA ASP A 307 -4.72 6.10 -10.78
C ASP A 307 -4.93 7.16 -11.88
N SER A 308 -3.88 7.93 -12.19
CA SER A 308 -3.93 8.94 -13.26
C SER A 308 -4.24 8.33 -14.62
N LEU A 309 -3.59 7.19 -14.92
CA LEU A 309 -3.81 6.47 -16.16
C LEU A 309 -5.23 5.91 -16.24
N GLY A 310 -5.76 5.34 -15.14
CA GLY A 310 -7.13 4.81 -15.07
C GLY A 310 -8.21 5.88 -15.33
N ARG A 311 -7.93 7.15 -15.00
CA ARG A 311 -8.84 8.28 -15.27
C ARG A 311 -8.87 8.75 -16.73
N ILE A 312 -7.83 8.42 -17.51
CA ILE A 312 -7.64 8.94 -18.87
C ILE A 312 -8.01 7.89 -19.93
N ILE A 313 -7.91 6.60 -19.63
CA ILE A 313 -8.03 5.52 -20.64
C ILE A 313 -9.45 5.39 -21.22
N MET A 314 -10.51 5.55 -20.42
CA MET A 314 -11.89 5.29 -20.85
C MET A 314 -12.89 6.40 -20.44
N PRO A 315 -12.69 7.68 -20.82
CA PRO A 315 -13.64 8.71 -20.43
C PRO A 315 -15.02 8.44 -21.08
N PRO A 316 -16.15 8.72 -20.38
CA PRO A 316 -16.23 9.29 -19.05
C PRO A 316 -16.09 8.29 -17.90
N ALA A 317 -15.98 6.99 -18.16
CA ALA A 317 -15.76 5.97 -17.15
C ALA A 317 -14.31 5.99 -16.65
N GLU A 318 -14.11 5.69 -15.37
CA GLU A 318 -12.79 5.55 -14.79
C GLU A 318 -12.47 4.08 -14.50
N VAL A 319 -11.28 3.63 -14.91
CA VAL A 319 -10.78 2.32 -14.56
C VAL A 319 -10.17 2.40 -13.16
N ARG A 320 -10.66 1.57 -12.23
CA ARG A 320 -10.19 1.56 -10.84
C ARG A 320 -8.72 1.23 -10.73
N VAL A 321 -8.04 1.89 -9.80
CA VAL A 321 -6.59 1.77 -9.63
C VAL A 321 -6.14 0.32 -9.33
N GLY A 322 -6.93 -0.47 -8.61
CA GLY A 322 -6.62 -1.87 -8.34
C GLY A 322 -6.58 -2.73 -9.63
N ILE A 323 -7.42 -2.43 -10.62
CA ILE A 323 -7.36 -3.07 -11.94
C ILE A 323 -6.09 -2.65 -12.67
N MET A 324 -5.75 -1.34 -12.63
CA MET A 324 -4.58 -0.81 -13.30
C MET A 324 -3.26 -1.37 -12.72
N THR A 325 -3.17 -1.49 -11.39
CA THR A 325 -1.99 -2.09 -10.75
C THR A 325 -1.84 -3.57 -11.11
N ALA A 326 -2.94 -4.31 -11.19
CA ALA A 326 -2.92 -5.71 -11.62
C ALA A 326 -2.54 -5.83 -13.09
N PHE A 327 -3.09 -5.00 -13.97
CA PHE A 327 -2.83 -5.02 -15.41
C PHE A 327 -1.36 -4.69 -15.74
N LEU A 328 -0.77 -3.72 -15.04
CA LEU A 328 0.63 -3.35 -15.23
C LEU A 328 1.60 -4.27 -14.45
N GLY A 329 1.19 -4.73 -13.26
CA GLY A 329 2.04 -5.55 -12.40
C GLY A 329 2.16 -7.01 -12.86
N THR A 330 1.08 -7.61 -13.37
CA THR A 330 1.07 -9.02 -13.79
C THR A 330 2.06 -9.33 -14.92
N PRO A 331 2.15 -8.57 -16.02
CA PRO A 331 3.13 -8.85 -17.08
C PRO A 331 4.57 -8.78 -16.58
N TYR A 332 4.87 -7.79 -15.71
CA TYR A 332 6.19 -7.70 -15.09
C TYR A 332 6.48 -8.92 -14.20
N PHE A 333 5.52 -9.36 -13.42
CA PHE A 333 5.67 -10.55 -12.58
C PHE A 333 5.89 -11.83 -13.38
N LEU A 334 5.17 -12.02 -14.48
CA LEU A 334 5.37 -13.14 -15.41
C LEU A 334 6.77 -13.11 -16.08
N TYR A 335 7.22 -11.93 -16.47
CA TYR A 335 8.60 -11.76 -16.96
C TYR A 335 9.63 -12.16 -15.90
N LEU A 336 9.40 -11.77 -14.64
CA LEU A 336 10.27 -12.10 -13.52
C LEU A 336 10.36 -13.61 -13.30
N LEU A 337 9.23 -14.30 -13.28
CA LEU A 337 9.17 -15.76 -13.12
C LEU A 337 9.98 -16.46 -14.21
N ARG A 338 9.83 -16.06 -15.46
CA ARG A 338 10.62 -16.62 -16.57
C ARG A 338 12.12 -16.37 -16.41
N ARG A 339 12.51 -15.22 -15.92
CA ARG A 339 13.92 -14.88 -15.68
C ARG A 339 14.52 -15.71 -14.55
N MET A 340 13.79 -15.91 -13.47
CA MET A 340 14.23 -16.74 -12.35
C MET A 340 14.39 -18.22 -12.78
N GLN A 341 13.47 -18.76 -13.55
CA GLN A 341 13.58 -20.14 -14.08
C GLN A 341 14.87 -20.35 -14.90
N LYS A 342 15.29 -19.37 -15.71
CA LYS A 342 16.54 -19.45 -16.49
C LYS A 342 17.82 -19.43 -15.63
N GLN A 343 17.75 -19.10 -14.34
CA GLN A 343 18.90 -19.11 -13.42
C GLN A 343 19.00 -20.43 -12.65
N PHE A 344 17.94 -21.25 -12.65
CA PHE A 344 17.89 -22.55 -11.96
C PHE A 344 18.06 -23.76 -12.90
N PHE A 345 18.02 -23.51 -14.20
CA PHE A 345 18.29 -24.47 -15.27
C PHE A 345 19.33 -23.92 -16.24
#